data_69702b90e62af3b4de51703f2c932597
#
_entry.id   69702b90e62af3b4de51703f2c932597
#
_cell.length_a   1.000
_cell.length_b   1.000
_cell.length_c   1.000
_cell.angle_alpha   90.00
_cell.angle_beta   90.00
_cell.angle_gamma   90.00
#
_symmetry.space_group_name_H-M   'P 1'
#
loop_
_entity.id
_entity.type
_entity.pdbx_description
1 polymer ?
#
loop_
_entity_poly.entity_id
_entity_poly.type
_entity_poly.pdbx_seq_one_letter_code
_entity_poly.pdbx_strand_id
1 'polypeptide(L)'
;GTEAVGGEKTVYRYDTDNTNRFARVGANSLVILSDTSLRLLGPDGSEVWSANVKMNAPALGQGGGLAVAYDIGGTALYVLDEEGPRLELTADGPLVSANLNGSGMLAVTTQISGTKGHVDVYGADMQVLFAFNAHRRFVADACVTEDGGYLAAVTMGQADSVFISDLVIYDLTQELSLIHI
;
A
#
# COMPACT_ATOMS: atom_id res chain seq x y z
N GLY A 1 39.09 25.66 8.06
CA GLY A 1 38.03 25.00 8.80
C GLY A 1 36.77 25.12 7.97
N THR A 2 36.32 24.06 7.30
CA THR A 2 35.00 23.97 6.69
C THR A 2 34.01 23.70 7.82
N GLU A 3 33.25 24.71 8.21
CA GLU A 3 32.06 24.51 9.04
C GLU A 3 31.10 23.61 8.26
N ALA A 4 30.74 22.48 8.86
CA ALA A 4 29.68 21.64 8.32
C ALA A 4 28.38 22.43 8.36
N VAL A 5 27.83 22.73 7.20
CA VAL A 5 26.52 23.39 7.05
C VAL A 5 25.47 22.35 7.44
N GLY A 6 24.88 22.52 8.63
CA GLY A 6 23.88 21.64 9.21
C GLY A 6 24.46 20.75 10.31
N GLY A 7 24.21 21.11 11.55
CA GLY A 7 24.53 20.26 12.69
C GLY A 7 23.74 18.96 12.63
N GLU A 8 24.42 17.82 12.75
CA GLU A 8 23.76 16.53 12.86
C GLU A 8 22.91 16.51 14.15
N LYS A 9 21.62 16.25 14.00
CA LYS A 9 20.68 16.12 15.11
C LYS A 9 19.95 14.79 15.01
N THR A 10 20.13 13.92 16.00
CA THR A 10 19.34 12.71 16.11
C THR A 10 17.98 13.06 16.72
N VAL A 11 16.92 12.92 15.94
CA VAL A 11 15.53 13.22 16.36
C VAL A 11 14.73 11.95 16.70
N TYR A 12 15.16 10.79 16.21
CA TYR A 12 14.53 9.51 16.46
C TYR A 12 15.56 8.38 16.42
N ARG A 13 15.44 7.44 17.36
CA ARG A 13 16.20 6.20 17.37
C ARG A 13 15.25 5.01 17.41
N TYR A 14 15.56 3.99 16.65
CA TYR A 14 14.84 2.72 16.63
C TYR A 14 15.79 1.56 16.89
N ASP A 15 15.19 0.44 17.29
CA ASP A 15 15.95 -0.79 17.54
C ASP A 15 16.52 -1.34 16.23
N THR A 16 17.81 -1.59 16.20
CA THR A 16 18.51 -2.13 15.03
C THR A 16 18.29 -3.63 14.84
N ASP A 17 17.73 -4.33 15.81
CA ASP A 17 17.41 -5.75 15.72
C ASP A 17 16.19 -6.01 14.82
N ASN A 18 15.38 -4.98 14.56
CA ASN A 18 14.22 -5.04 13.68
C ASN A 18 14.50 -4.42 12.32
N THR A 19 13.92 -5.00 11.27
CA THR A 19 13.95 -4.39 9.95
C THR A 19 12.97 -3.22 9.90
N ASN A 20 13.50 -2.00 9.77
CA ASN A 20 12.70 -0.79 9.66
C ASN A 20 12.61 -0.31 8.21
N ARG A 21 11.45 0.20 7.84
CA ARG A 21 11.18 0.82 6.54
C ARG A 21 10.68 2.24 6.74
N PHE A 22 10.98 3.09 5.78
CA PHE A 22 10.63 4.52 5.83
C PHE A 22 9.82 4.90 4.61
N ALA A 23 8.85 5.79 4.81
CA ALA A 23 8.14 6.47 3.74
C ALA A 23 7.93 7.93 4.10
N ARG A 24 8.08 8.80 3.12
CA ARG A 24 7.72 10.22 3.27
C ARG A 24 6.21 10.37 3.16
N VAL A 25 5.65 11.21 4.02
CA VAL A 25 4.23 11.58 4.02
C VAL A 25 4.12 13.09 3.98
N GLY A 26 3.28 13.61 3.08
CA GLY A 26 3.21 15.03 2.84
C GLY A 26 4.57 15.62 2.45
N ALA A 27 4.84 16.85 2.84
CA ALA A 27 6.10 17.54 2.52
C ALA A 27 7.24 17.15 3.46
N ASN A 28 6.98 16.99 4.75
CA ASN A 28 8.03 16.96 5.77
C ASN A 28 7.82 15.92 6.88
N SER A 29 6.84 15.04 6.75
CA SER A 29 6.57 13.98 7.73
C SER A 29 7.12 12.64 7.27
N LEU A 30 7.32 11.72 8.21
CA LEU A 30 7.95 10.43 7.98
C LEU A 30 7.15 9.33 8.67
N VAL A 31 6.90 8.25 7.95
CA VAL A 31 6.37 7.01 8.52
C VAL A 31 7.51 6.00 8.67
N ILE A 32 7.57 5.36 9.83
CA ILE A 32 8.50 4.26 10.12
C ILE A 32 7.70 3.02 10.46
N LEU A 33 7.97 1.94 9.75
CA LEU A 33 7.32 0.64 9.94
C LEU A 33 8.34 -0.42 10.31
N SER A 34 8.02 -1.18 11.35
CA SER A 34 8.68 -2.45 11.69
C SER A 34 7.64 -3.57 11.79
N ASP A 35 8.06 -4.76 12.17
CA ASP A 35 7.16 -5.89 12.45
C ASP A 35 6.25 -5.66 13.67
N THR A 36 6.64 -4.76 14.57
CA THR A 36 5.94 -4.51 15.85
C THR A 36 5.39 -3.10 16.01
N SER A 37 5.79 -2.14 15.17
CA SER A 37 5.37 -0.75 15.33
C SER A 37 5.17 -0.02 14.00
N LEU A 38 4.19 0.87 14.00
CA LEU A 38 3.94 1.84 12.94
C LEU A 38 3.90 3.22 13.58
N ARG A 39 4.78 4.12 13.13
CA ARG A 39 4.94 5.46 13.72
C ARG A 39 4.91 6.54 12.66
N LEU A 40 4.19 7.62 12.95
CA LEU A 40 4.19 8.84 12.16
C LEU A 40 4.94 9.93 12.92
N LEU A 41 5.99 10.45 12.33
CA LEU A 41 6.79 11.55 12.87
C LEU A 41 6.53 12.83 12.10
N GLY A 42 6.35 13.92 12.81
CA GLY A 42 6.23 15.25 12.23
C GLY A 42 7.58 15.84 11.81
N PRO A 43 7.58 17.07 11.26
CA PRO A 43 8.79 17.70 10.72
C PRO A 43 9.91 17.95 11.75
N ASP A 44 9.56 18.06 13.02
CA ASP A 44 10.50 18.23 14.14
C ASP A 44 10.98 16.88 14.73
N GLY A 45 10.53 15.74 14.17
CA GLY A 45 10.82 14.41 14.64
C GLY A 45 9.96 13.96 15.83
N SER A 46 9.01 14.77 16.29
CA SER A 46 8.06 14.35 17.31
C SER A 46 7.05 13.37 16.76
N GLU A 47 6.59 12.46 17.62
CA GLU A 47 5.57 11.48 17.26
C GLU A 47 4.19 12.16 17.18
N VAL A 48 3.57 12.08 16.00
CA VAL A 48 2.21 12.57 15.75
C VAL A 48 1.18 11.49 16.07
N TRP A 49 1.49 10.26 15.67
CA TRP A 49 0.65 9.08 15.85
C TRP A 49 1.49 7.82 15.84
N SER A 50 1.04 6.80 16.55
CA SER A 50 1.65 5.47 16.49
C SER A 50 0.63 4.37 16.79
N ALA A 51 0.95 3.18 16.31
CA ALA A 51 0.26 1.94 16.67
C ALA A 51 1.24 0.82 16.92
N ASN A 52 0.92 -0.05 17.85
CA ASN A 52 1.54 -1.35 17.96
C ASN A 52 0.89 -2.28 16.93
N VAL A 53 1.72 -2.90 16.11
CA VAL A 53 1.29 -3.84 15.08
C VAL A 53 1.97 -5.19 15.31
N LYS A 54 1.47 -6.21 14.64
CA LYS A 54 2.09 -7.52 14.57
C LYS A 54 2.04 -7.96 13.12
N MET A 55 3.16 -7.75 12.43
CA MET A 55 3.29 -8.06 11.00
C MET A 55 4.44 -9.05 10.79
N ASN A 56 4.20 -10.08 9.98
CA ASN A 56 5.22 -11.05 9.63
C ASN A 56 6.05 -10.63 8.41
N ALA A 57 5.42 -9.93 7.48
CA ALA A 57 6.07 -9.42 6.28
C ALA A 57 5.63 -7.98 5.99
N PRO A 58 6.06 -7.03 6.83
CA PRO A 58 5.67 -5.64 6.69
C PRO A 58 6.17 -5.04 5.37
N ALA A 59 5.27 -4.34 4.68
CA ALA A 59 5.54 -3.62 3.45
C ALA A 59 5.06 -2.18 3.57
N LEU A 60 5.77 -1.27 2.93
CA LEU A 60 5.50 0.16 2.97
C LEU A 60 5.63 0.75 1.57
N GLY A 61 4.60 1.48 1.15
CA GLY A 61 4.58 2.24 -0.09
C GLY A 61 4.19 3.68 0.15
N GLN A 62 4.43 4.53 -0.85
CA GLN A 62 4.07 5.95 -0.80
C GLN A 62 3.57 6.44 -2.14
N GLY A 63 2.70 7.42 -2.12
CA GLY A 63 2.16 8.10 -3.30
C GLY A 63 1.11 9.13 -2.90
N GLY A 64 1.02 10.21 -3.68
CA GLY A 64 0.02 11.26 -3.45
C GLY A 64 0.11 11.94 -2.08
N GLY A 65 1.29 12.00 -1.47
CA GLY A 65 1.47 12.54 -0.13
C GLY A 65 1.06 11.59 1.00
N LEU A 66 0.68 10.35 0.68
CA LEU A 66 0.26 9.32 1.62
C LEU A 66 1.29 8.20 1.74
N ALA A 67 1.20 7.43 2.81
CA ALA A 67 1.89 6.15 2.96
C ALA A 67 0.87 5.03 3.17
N VAL A 68 1.18 3.85 2.64
CA VAL A 68 0.43 2.61 2.91
C VAL A 68 1.35 1.61 3.57
N ALA A 69 0.96 1.12 4.74
CA ALA A 69 1.65 0.10 5.52
C ALA A 69 0.78 -1.14 5.63
N TYR A 70 1.30 -2.30 5.28
CA TYR A 70 0.52 -3.53 5.30
C TYR A 70 1.38 -4.77 5.51
N ASP A 71 0.73 -5.86 5.92
CA ASP A 71 1.37 -7.16 6.13
C ASP A 71 1.11 -8.07 4.93
N ILE A 72 2.15 -8.37 4.15
CA ILE A 72 2.05 -9.31 3.02
C ILE A 72 1.76 -10.72 3.58
N GLY A 73 0.67 -11.32 3.12
CA GLY A 73 0.20 -12.60 3.64
C GLY A 73 -0.63 -12.50 4.92
N GLY A 74 -0.67 -11.33 5.55
CA GLY A 74 -1.53 -10.99 6.66
C GLY A 74 -2.76 -10.19 6.21
N THR A 75 -3.42 -9.51 7.16
CA THR A 75 -4.70 -8.81 6.90
C THR A 75 -4.69 -7.34 7.29
N ALA A 76 -3.67 -6.87 8.00
CA ALA A 76 -3.61 -5.49 8.48
C ALA A 76 -3.10 -4.53 7.40
N LEU A 77 -3.81 -3.42 7.19
CA LEU A 77 -3.43 -2.35 6.28
C LEU A 77 -3.80 -0.99 6.87
N TYR A 78 -2.89 -0.04 6.76
CA TYR A 78 -3.06 1.36 7.17
C TYR A 78 -2.68 2.30 6.04
N VAL A 79 -3.47 3.31 5.80
CA VAL A 79 -3.08 4.48 4.99
C VAL A 79 -2.97 5.67 5.90
N LEU A 80 -1.84 6.37 5.83
CA LEU A 80 -1.52 7.52 6.68
C LEU A 80 -1.29 8.77 5.84
N ASP A 81 -1.78 9.89 6.33
CA ASP A 81 -1.35 11.24 5.94
C ASP A 81 -0.53 11.88 7.06
N GLU A 82 -0.27 13.19 6.97
CA GLU A 82 0.53 13.92 7.96
C GLU A 82 -0.16 14.04 9.34
N GLU A 83 -1.45 13.78 9.42
CA GLU A 83 -2.25 13.89 10.65
C GLU A 83 -2.50 12.55 11.32
N GLY A 84 -2.36 11.45 10.57
CA GLY A 84 -2.59 10.09 11.05
C GLY A 84 -3.32 9.20 10.05
N PRO A 85 -4.02 8.16 10.52
CA PRO A 85 -4.69 7.21 9.66
C PRO A 85 -5.85 7.82 8.87
N ARG A 86 -5.84 7.59 7.55
CA ARG A 86 -6.95 7.84 6.62
C ARG A 86 -7.78 6.58 6.38
N LEU A 87 -7.15 5.43 6.53
CA LEU A 87 -7.79 4.11 6.40
C LEU A 87 -7.09 3.15 7.35
N GLU A 88 -7.88 2.41 8.10
CA GLU A 88 -7.47 1.22 8.85
C GLU A 88 -8.32 0.06 8.36
N LEU A 89 -7.70 -0.96 7.81
CA LEU A 89 -8.38 -2.07 7.17
C LEU A 89 -7.90 -3.40 7.74
N THR A 90 -8.84 -4.26 8.07
CA THR A 90 -8.60 -5.69 8.22
C THR A 90 -9.16 -6.37 6.97
N ALA A 91 -8.29 -6.88 6.12
CA ALA A 91 -8.69 -7.52 4.87
C ALA A 91 -9.41 -8.85 5.12
N ASP A 92 -10.28 -9.24 4.18
CA ASP A 92 -11.05 -10.50 4.24
C ASP A 92 -10.21 -11.75 3.93
N GLY A 93 -8.98 -11.56 3.52
CA GLY A 93 -8.02 -12.61 3.23
C GLY A 93 -6.60 -12.07 3.19
N PRO A 94 -5.60 -12.93 2.95
CA PRO A 94 -4.20 -12.50 2.92
C PRO A 94 -3.95 -11.39 1.89
N LEU A 95 -3.29 -10.33 2.32
CA LEU A 95 -2.87 -9.23 1.45
C LEU A 95 -1.73 -9.69 0.53
N VAL A 96 -1.82 -9.35 -0.74
CA VAL A 96 -0.81 -9.62 -1.75
C VAL A 96 0.00 -8.36 -2.05
N SER A 97 -0.69 -7.26 -2.33
CA SER A 97 -0.08 -5.97 -2.62
C SER A 97 -1.02 -4.80 -2.32
N ALA A 98 -0.45 -3.63 -2.09
CA ALA A 98 -1.19 -2.38 -1.98
C ALA A 98 -0.33 -1.24 -2.55
N ASN A 99 -0.86 -0.51 -3.53
CA ASN A 99 -0.14 0.54 -4.24
C ASN A 99 -0.93 1.84 -4.27
N LEU A 100 -0.29 2.92 -3.87
CA LEU A 100 -0.76 4.28 -4.02
C LEU A 100 -0.28 4.88 -5.34
N ASN A 101 -1.14 5.64 -6.03
CA ASN A 101 -0.72 6.47 -7.16
C ASN A 101 -0.40 7.91 -6.70
N GLY A 102 0.03 8.76 -7.64
CA GLY A 102 0.36 10.16 -7.34
C GLY A 102 -0.83 11.02 -6.96
N SER A 103 -2.06 10.58 -7.19
CA SER A 103 -3.29 11.27 -6.79
C SER A 103 -3.86 10.78 -5.46
N GLY A 104 -3.19 9.85 -4.79
CA GLY A 104 -3.65 9.28 -3.52
C GLY A 104 -4.73 8.21 -3.65
N MET A 105 -4.94 7.66 -4.84
CA MET A 105 -5.77 6.47 -5.04
C MET A 105 -5.00 5.21 -4.66
N LEU A 106 -5.71 4.20 -4.18
CA LEU A 106 -5.11 2.97 -3.66
C LEU A 106 -5.69 1.74 -4.35
N ALA A 107 -4.84 0.84 -4.84
CA ALA A 107 -5.23 -0.49 -5.30
C ALA A 107 -4.75 -1.54 -4.30
N VAL A 108 -5.68 -2.34 -3.77
CA VAL A 108 -5.41 -3.40 -2.80
C VAL A 108 -5.76 -4.74 -3.41
N THR A 109 -4.78 -5.65 -3.45
CA THR A 109 -4.95 -7.01 -3.91
C THR A 109 -4.95 -7.97 -2.72
N THR A 110 -6.00 -8.79 -2.63
CA THR A 110 -6.18 -9.81 -1.58
C THR A 110 -6.46 -11.17 -2.19
N GLN A 111 -6.06 -12.22 -1.46
CA GLN A 111 -6.43 -13.60 -1.75
C GLN A 111 -7.76 -13.90 -1.04
N ILE A 112 -8.85 -13.98 -1.79
CA ILE A 112 -10.16 -14.34 -1.27
C ILE A 112 -10.49 -15.78 -1.63
N SER A 113 -10.93 -16.57 -0.66
CA SER A 113 -11.32 -17.97 -0.87
C SER A 113 -12.38 -18.09 -1.97
N GLY A 114 -12.18 -19.03 -2.89
CA GLY A 114 -13.05 -19.22 -4.06
C GLY A 114 -12.72 -18.32 -5.26
N THR A 115 -11.71 -17.47 -5.15
CA THR A 115 -11.19 -16.64 -6.24
C THR A 115 -9.69 -16.86 -6.44
N LYS A 116 -9.14 -16.32 -7.51
CA LYS A 116 -7.68 -16.23 -7.74
C LYS A 116 -7.12 -14.85 -7.45
N GLY A 117 -7.89 -14.03 -6.77
CA GLY A 117 -7.52 -12.70 -6.32
C GLY A 117 -8.71 -11.77 -6.36
N HIS A 118 -8.70 -10.82 -5.45
CA HIS A 118 -9.67 -9.75 -5.35
C HIS A 118 -8.91 -8.42 -5.35
N VAL A 119 -9.39 -7.45 -6.12
CA VAL A 119 -8.81 -6.12 -6.14
C VAL A 119 -9.88 -5.10 -5.78
N ASP A 120 -9.57 -4.27 -4.77
CA ASP A 120 -10.33 -3.07 -4.45
C ASP A 120 -9.53 -1.83 -4.87
N VAL A 121 -10.20 -0.91 -5.53
CA VAL A 121 -9.65 0.41 -5.85
C VAL A 121 -10.36 1.46 -4.99
N TYR A 122 -9.58 2.16 -4.18
CA TYR A 122 -10.04 3.26 -3.34
C TYR A 122 -9.74 4.59 -4.01
N GLY A 123 -10.70 5.51 -3.97
CA GLY A 123 -10.47 6.89 -4.34
C GLY A 123 -9.60 7.62 -3.31
N ALA A 124 -9.20 8.85 -3.62
CA ALA A 124 -8.41 9.67 -2.70
C ALA A 124 -9.13 9.97 -1.37
N ASP A 125 -10.45 9.81 -1.31
CA ASP A 125 -11.28 9.89 -0.11
C ASP A 125 -11.32 8.59 0.70
N MET A 126 -10.57 7.55 0.29
CA MET A 126 -10.52 6.22 0.90
C MET A 126 -11.88 5.47 0.89
N GLN A 127 -12.71 5.76 -0.11
CA GLN A 127 -13.92 4.99 -0.41
C GLN A 127 -13.67 4.08 -1.60
N VAL A 128 -14.25 2.87 -1.57
CA VAL A 128 -14.14 1.93 -2.68
C VAL A 128 -14.88 2.48 -3.90
N LEU A 129 -14.15 2.66 -5.00
CA LEU A 129 -14.69 3.09 -6.29
C LEU A 129 -14.95 1.93 -7.23
N PHE A 130 -14.14 0.87 -7.11
CA PHE A 130 -14.16 -0.24 -8.05
C PHE A 130 -13.64 -1.49 -7.36
N ALA A 131 -14.24 -2.65 -7.65
CA ALA A 131 -13.78 -3.93 -7.14
C ALA A 131 -14.04 -5.04 -8.16
N PHE A 132 -13.16 -6.03 -8.22
CA PHE A 132 -13.38 -7.22 -9.03
C PHE A 132 -12.74 -8.47 -8.42
N ASN A 133 -13.27 -9.63 -8.86
CA ASN A 133 -12.71 -10.95 -8.55
C ASN A 133 -12.11 -11.58 -9.80
N ALA A 134 -10.91 -12.08 -9.68
CA ALA A 134 -10.26 -12.88 -10.73
C ALA A 134 -10.57 -14.36 -10.52
N HIS A 135 -10.93 -15.09 -11.59
CA HIS A 135 -11.26 -16.50 -11.53
C HIS A 135 -10.37 -17.39 -12.43
N ARG A 136 -9.64 -16.80 -13.37
CA ARG A 136 -8.82 -17.56 -14.33
C ARG A 136 -7.34 -17.56 -13.97
N ARG A 137 -6.82 -16.43 -13.51
CA ARG A 137 -5.41 -16.23 -13.19
C ARG A 137 -5.24 -15.50 -11.87
N PHE A 138 -4.16 -15.82 -11.17
CA PHE A 138 -3.82 -15.14 -9.93
C PHE A 138 -3.41 -13.70 -10.20
N VAL A 139 -3.93 -12.77 -9.42
CA VAL A 139 -3.49 -11.37 -9.43
C VAL A 139 -2.28 -11.25 -8.52
N ALA A 140 -1.14 -10.87 -9.08
CA ALA A 140 0.11 -10.72 -8.36
C ALA A 140 0.34 -9.28 -7.88
N ASP A 141 -0.17 -8.30 -8.62
CA ASP A 141 -0.01 -6.88 -8.31
C ASP A 141 -1.05 -6.05 -9.09
N ALA A 142 -1.37 -4.88 -8.60
CA ALA A 142 -2.27 -3.94 -9.28
C ALA A 142 -1.96 -2.50 -8.87
N CYS A 143 -2.05 -1.58 -9.81
CA CYS A 143 -1.87 -0.16 -9.55
C CYS A 143 -2.78 0.70 -10.44
N VAL A 144 -3.19 1.85 -9.93
CA VAL A 144 -3.94 2.85 -10.68
C VAL A 144 -2.97 3.79 -11.39
N THR A 145 -3.26 4.12 -12.66
CA THR A 145 -2.47 5.11 -13.39
C THR A 145 -2.53 6.49 -12.73
N GLU A 146 -1.54 7.35 -12.97
CA GLU A 146 -1.43 8.65 -12.30
C GLU A 146 -2.64 9.56 -12.52
N ASP A 147 -3.27 9.48 -13.69
CA ASP A 147 -4.49 10.23 -14.01
C ASP A 147 -5.77 9.63 -13.40
N GLY A 148 -5.68 8.46 -12.77
CA GLY A 148 -6.82 7.76 -12.19
C GLY A 148 -7.73 7.08 -13.19
N GLY A 149 -7.38 7.06 -14.48
CA GLY A 149 -8.24 6.56 -15.56
C GLY A 149 -8.22 5.06 -15.75
N TYR A 150 -7.12 4.41 -15.36
CA TYR A 150 -6.94 2.97 -15.61
C TYR A 150 -6.35 2.25 -14.39
N LEU A 151 -6.74 0.98 -14.25
CA LEU A 151 -6.10 0.03 -13.35
C LEU A 151 -5.27 -0.94 -14.18
N ALA A 152 -3.98 -1.06 -13.85
CA ALA A 152 -3.09 -2.06 -14.41
C ALA A 152 -2.94 -3.20 -13.41
N ALA A 153 -3.16 -4.43 -13.83
CA ALA A 153 -3.00 -5.62 -13.01
C ALA A 153 -2.06 -6.63 -13.68
N VAL A 154 -1.13 -7.16 -12.90
CA VAL A 154 -0.27 -8.27 -13.32
C VAL A 154 -0.94 -9.56 -12.88
N THR A 155 -1.22 -10.45 -13.83
CA THR A 155 -1.81 -11.75 -13.58
C THR A 155 -0.87 -12.86 -13.94
N MET A 156 -0.96 -13.97 -13.21
CA MET A 156 -0.13 -15.16 -13.42
C MET A 156 -1.01 -16.41 -13.50
N GLY A 157 -0.70 -17.30 -14.43
CA GLY A 157 -1.40 -18.57 -14.59
C GLY A 157 -0.53 -19.60 -15.26
N GLN A 158 -1.14 -20.75 -15.52
CA GLN A 158 -0.51 -21.85 -16.20
C GLN A 158 -1.42 -22.35 -17.31
N ALA A 159 -0.86 -22.53 -18.50
CA ALA A 159 -1.53 -23.15 -19.63
C ALA A 159 -0.57 -24.19 -20.25
N ASP A 160 -1.02 -25.45 -20.39
CA ASP A 160 -0.25 -26.55 -20.97
C ASP A 160 1.16 -26.71 -20.36
N SER A 161 1.26 -26.63 -19.01
CA SER A 161 2.51 -26.69 -18.24
C SER A 161 3.46 -25.50 -18.44
N VAL A 162 3.02 -24.44 -19.08
CA VAL A 162 3.78 -23.18 -19.24
C VAL A 162 3.19 -22.10 -18.32
N PHE A 163 4.05 -21.43 -17.58
CA PHE A 163 3.65 -20.24 -16.81
C PHE A 163 3.44 -19.06 -17.74
N ILE A 164 2.31 -18.39 -17.56
CA ILE A 164 1.93 -17.21 -18.33
C ILE A 164 1.74 -16.05 -17.36
N SER A 165 2.36 -14.92 -17.68
CA SER A 165 2.16 -13.66 -16.99
C SER A 165 1.64 -12.63 -17.97
N ASP A 166 0.53 -11.98 -17.62
CA ASP A 166 -0.09 -10.94 -18.44
C ASP A 166 -0.22 -9.64 -17.66
N LEU A 167 -0.17 -8.55 -18.39
CA LEU A 167 -0.61 -7.24 -17.93
C LEU A 167 -2.01 -6.97 -18.47
N VAL A 168 -2.96 -6.74 -17.58
CA VAL A 168 -4.35 -6.45 -17.91
C VAL A 168 -4.67 -5.01 -17.52
N ILE A 169 -5.32 -4.28 -18.41
CA ILE A 169 -5.69 -2.88 -18.20
C ILE A 169 -7.20 -2.75 -18.15
N TYR A 170 -7.71 -2.14 -17.08
CA TYR A 170 -9.14 -1.85 -16.88
C TYR A 170 -9.37 -0.36 -16.96
N ASP A 171 -10.39 0.04 -17.70
CA ASP A 171 -10.84 1.43 -17.79
C ASP A 171 -11.72 1.76 -16.57
N LEU A 172 -11.25 2.67 -15.72
CA LEU A 172 -11.96 3.13 -14.52
C LEU A 172 -12.91 4.30 -14.80
N THR A 173 -12.95 4.82 -16.02
CA THR A 173 -13.83 5.93 -16.42
C THR A 173 -15.26 5.47 -16.75
N GLN A 174 -15.46 4.16 -16.93
CA GLN A 174 -16.77 3.58 -17.18
C GLN A 174 -17.54 3.39 -15.87
N GLU A 175 -18.87 3.29 -15.94
CA GLU A 175 -19.71 3.13 -14.75
C GLU A 175 -19.27 1.95 -13.89
N LEU A 176 -19.27 2.18 -12.59
CA LEU A 176 -18.87 1.23 -11.57
C LEU A 176 -19.72 -0.02 -11.64
N SER A 177 -19.13 -1.11 -12.07
CA SER A 177 -19.74 -2.42 -12.00
C SER A 177 -18.73 -3.40 -11.39
N LEU A 178 -19.26 -4.39 -10.66
CA LEU A 178 -18.44 -5.52 -10.23
C LEU A 178 -18.09 -6.34 -11.46
N ILE A 179 -16.80 -6.41 -11.82
CA ILE A 179 -16.34 -7.16 -12.98
C ILE A 179 -15.81 -8.52 -12.52
N HIS A 180 -16.33 -9.58 -13.11
CA HIS A 180 -15.83 -10.94 -12.95
C HIS A 180 -14.94 -11.31 -14.12
N ILE A 181 -13.72 -11.63 -13.82
CA ILE A 181 -12.69 -12.00 -14.81
C ILE A 181 -12.31 -13.46 -14.69
#